data_0b5f586429beef52cfec5854a54c3e26
#
_entry.id   0b5f586429beef52cfec5854a54c3e26
#
_cell.length_a   1.000
_cell.length_b   1.000
_cell.length_c   1.000
_cell.angle_alpha   90.00
_cell.angle_beta   90.00
_cell.angle_gamma   90.00
#
_symmetry.space_group_name_H-M   'P 1'
#
loop_
_entity.id
_entity.type
_entity.pdbx_description
1 polymer ?
#
loop_
_entity_poly.entity_id
_entity_poly.type
_entity_poly.pdbx_seq_one_letter_code
_entity_poly.pdbx_strand_id
1 'polypeptide(L)'
;MPFRFVALFAATTALVLGCALPASAGELQQTDRTLLARLKQHTLWATPASRLAAERATNRRVRAVAVRIADDQARLDVALRAVADRLAITLPAVPTEQERRWAGELSGDSGDAFDRAYVNRLRAEYGSLFGLASDVRAGTRDDDVRAFAQTAVDTSLGHLTLLESTGLAETTSLLVSATEDDTLGGGDLALGAAFVAFAAVATFGLLRLLGTPGRTQPRTRR
;
A
#
# COMPACT_ATOMS: atom_id res chain seq x y z
N MET A 1 63.20 -38.69 -46.78
CA MET A 1 61.92 -39.35 -46.45
C MET A 1 61.32 -38.61 -45.26
N PRO A 2 60.25 -37.83 -45.46
CA PRO A 2 59.63 -37.10 -44.36
C PRO A 2 58.34 -37.80 -43.85
N PHE A 3 58.27 -37.99 -42.55
CA PHE A 3 57.10 -38.50 -41.84
C PHE A 3 56.05 -37.42 -41.70
N ARG A 4 54.85 -37.72 -42.21
CA ARG A 4 53.66 -36.90 -42.09
C ARG A 4 52.98 -37.20 -40.73
N PHE A 5 52.97 -36.24 -39.80
CA PHE A 5 52.11 -36.32 -38.65
C PHE A 5 50.78 -35.58 -38.95
N VAL A 6 49.73 -36.37 -39.12
CA VAL A 6 48.35 -35.88 -39.16
C VAL A 6 47.89 -35.72 -37.74
N ALA A 7 47.76 -34.49 -37.27
CA ALA A 7 47.14 -34.19 -35.99
C ALA A 7 45.63 -34.17 -36.16
N LEU A 8 44.96 -35.14 -35.56
CA LEU A 8 43.50 -35.27 -35.51
C LEU A 8 42.99 -34.35 -34.38
N PHE A 9 42.40 -33.19 -34.74
CA PHE A 9 41.72 -32.33 -33.79
C PHE A 9 40.31 -32.89 -33.59
N ALA A 10 40.09 -33.60 -32.48
CA ALA A 10 38.76 -34.00 -32.03
C ALA A 10 38.12 -32.80 -31.35
N ALA A 11 37.18 -32.11 -32.04
CA ALA A 11 36.35 -31.09 -31.48
C ALA A 11 35.29 -31.74 -30.60
N THR A 12 35.50 -31.77 -29.30
CA THR A 12 34.46 -32.14 -28.32
C THR A 12 33.53 -30.93 -28.12
N THR A 13 32.42 -30.92 -28.87
CA THR A 13 31.31 -30.01 -28.65
C THR A 13 30.58 -30.48 -27.40
N ALA A 14 30.88 -29.90 -26.25
CA ALA A 14 30.13 -30.10 -25.03
C ALA A 14 28.77 -29.36 -25.18
N LEU A 15 27.73 -30.17 -25.47
CA LEU A 15 26.34 -29.70 -25.43
C LEU A 15 25.95 -29.49 -23.98
N VAL A 16 26.09 -28.24 -23.51
CA VAL A 16 25.56 -27.81 -22.21
C VAL A 16 24.04 -27.74 -22.37
N LEU A 17 23.35 -28.84 -22.09
CA LEU A 17 21.90 -28.80 -21.78
C LEU A 17 21.77 -28.03 -20.47
N GLY A 18 21.52 -26.75 -20.59
CA GLY A 18 21.08 -25.93 -19.46
C GLY A 18 19.74 -26.50 -18.98
N CYS A 19 19.75 -27.33 -17.95
CA CYS A 19 18.57 -27.57 -17.15
C CYS A 19 18.16 -26.21 -16.58
N ALA A 20 17.21 -25.53 -17.22
CA ALA A 20 16.46 -24.46 -16.59
C ALA A 20 15.76 -25.09 -15.38
N LEU A 21 16.40 -24.99 -14.21
CA LEU A 21 15.73 -25.29 -12.96
C LEU A 21 14.47 -24.43 -12.96
N PRO A 22 13.29 -25.00 -12.70
CA PRO A 22 12.10 -24.19 -12.50
C PRO A 22 12.47 -23.16 -11.42
N ALA A 23 12.30 -21.89 -11.72
CA ALA A 23 12.46 -20.84 -10.72
C ALA A 23 11.57 -21.28 -9.55
N SER A 24 12.21 -21.66 -8.43
CA SER A 24 11.46 -22.03 -7.22
C SER A 24 10.61 -20.82 -6.90
N ALA A 25 9.30 -20.95 -7.09
CA ALA A 25 8.36 -19.98 -6.55
C ALA A 25 8.76 -19.81 -5.10
N GLY A 26 9.19 -18.60 -4.72
CA GLY A 26 9.69 -18.33 -3.37
C GLY A 26 8.62 -18.79 -2.37
N GLU A 27 9.05 -19.46 -1.30
CA GLU A 27 8.11 -19.92 -0.27
C GLU A 27 7.31 -18.73 0.24
N LEU A 28 5.97 -18.81 0.08
CA LEU A 28 5.04 -17.74 0.48
C LEU A 28 5.14 -17.50 1.98
N GLN A 29 5.51 -16.30 2.35
CA GLN A 29 5.58 -15.88 3.74
C GLN A 29 4.17 -15.66 4.31
N GLN A 30 4.06 -15.70 5.64
CA GLN A 30 2.78 -15.41 6.30
C GLN A 30 2.31 -13.97 6.01
N THR A 31 3.23 -13.02 5.90
CA THR A 31 2.94 -11.62 5.52
C THR A 31 2.34 -11.49 4.13
N ASP A 32 2.77 -12.32 3.16
CA ASP A 32 2.22 -12.37 1.81
C ASP A 32 0.73 -12.76 1.84
N ARG A 33 0.43 -13.85 2.58
CA ARG A 33 -0.95 -14.32 2.78
C ARG A 33 -1.80 -13.29 3.50
N THR A 34 -1.24 -12.63 4.49
CA THR A 34 -1.91 -11.57 5.26
C THR A 34 -2.28 -10.40 4.34
N LEU A 35 -1.38 -9.93 3.48
CA LEU A 35 -1.66 -8.85 2.53
C LEU A 35 -2.83 -9.20 1.62
N LEU A 36 -2.80 -10.41 1.00
CA LEU A 36 -3.87 -10.83 0.08
C LEU A 36 -5.21 -10.95 0.80
N ALA A 37 -5.22 -11.50 2.01
CA ALA A 37 -6.43 -11.64 2.82
C ALA A 37 -7.00 -10.27 3.24
N ARG A 38 -6.16 -9.36 3.76
CA ARG A 38 -6.56 -8.02 4.18
C ARG A 38 -7.09 -7.19 3.01
N LEU A 39 -6.41 -7.21 1.87
CA LEU A 39 -6.90 -6.52 0.67
C LEU A 39 -8.25 -7.09 0.20
N LYS A 40 -8.43 -8.42 0.28
CA LYS A 40 -9.73 -9.02 -0.07
C LYS A 40 -10.84 -8.56 0.87
N GLN A 41 -10.61 -8.61 2.18
CA GLN A 41 -11.57 -8.14 3.17
C GLN A 41 -11.92 -6.67 2.94
N HIS A 42 -10.90 -5.84 2.75
CA HIS A 42 -11.10 -4.42 2.42
C HIS A 42 -11.97 -4.22 1.17
N THR A 43 -11.72 -4.94 0.06
CA THR A 43 -12.54 -4.78 -1.14
C THR A 43 -14.00 -5.20 -0.93
N LEU A 44 -14.24 -6.18 -0.05
CA LEU A 44 -15.59 -6.67 0.24
C LEU A 44 -16.49 -5.64 0.93
N TRP A 45 -15.91 -4.70 1.70
CA TRP A 45 -16.70 -3.63 2.33
C TRP A 45 -16.51 -2.28 1.64
N ALA A 46 -15.29 -1.92 1.20
CA ALA A 46 -15.00 -0.61 0.62
C ALA A 46 -15.68 -0.40 -0.73
N THR A 47 -15.83 -1.46 -1.55
CA THR A 47 -16.52 -1.35 -2.83
C THR A 47 -18.00 -1.01 -2.67
N PRO A 48 -18.81 -1.74 -1.87
CA PRO A 48 -20.20 -1.35 -1.63
C PRO A 48 -20.33 -0.01 -0.90
N ALA A 49 -19.44 0.30 0.06
CA ALA A 49 -19.42 1.60 0.73
C ALA A 49 -19.18 2.75 -0.26
N SER A 50 -18.26 2.58 -1.22
CA SER A 50 -17.99 3.59 -2.24
C SER A 50 -19.14 3.75 -3.23
N ARG A 51 -19.83 2.67 -3.60
CA ARG A 51 -21.05 2.75 -4.40
C ARG A 51 -22.16 3.51 -3.66
N LEU A 52 -22.35 3.20 -2.38
CA LEU A 52 -23.29 3.92 -1.53
C LEU A 52 -22.93 5.41 -1.45
N ALA A 53 -21.65 5.76 -1.30
CA ALA A 53 -21.20 7.14 -1.26
C ALA A 53 -21.38 7.86 -2.61
N ALA A 54 -21.21 7.17 -3.73
CA ALA A 54 -21.47 7.72 -5.05
C ALA A 54 -22.93 8.14 -5.22
N GLU A 55 -23.87 7.43 -4.56
CA GLU A 55 -25.31 7.69 -4.62
C GLU A 55 -25.75 8.70 -3.55
N ARG A 56 -25.29 8.58 -2.31
CA ARG A 56 -25.86 9.27 -1.13
C ARG A 56 -25.06 10.48 -0.64
N ALA A 57 -23.75 10.59 -0.96
CA ALA A 57 -22.95 11.70 -0.47
C ALA A 57 -23.54 13.05 -0.91
N THR A 58 -23.56 14.02 0.00
CA THR A 58 -24.04 15.38 -0.27
C THR A 58 -22.97 16.21 -0.98
N ASN A 59 -21.72 16.02 -0.62
CA ASN A 59 -20.59 16.70 -1.24
C ASN A 59 -20.31 16.13 -2.63
N ARG A 60 -20.37 16.99 -3.65
CA ARG A 60 -20.14 16.60 -5.06
C ARG A 60 -18.74 15.97 -5.27
N ARG A 61 -17.72 16.46 -4.57
CA ARG A 61 -16.37 15.93 -4.69
C ARG A 61 -16.28 14.52 -4.09
N VAL A 62 -16.93 14.28 -2.95
CA VAL A 62 -17.03 12.94 -2.34
C VAL A 62 -17.68 11.95 -3.30
N ARG A 63 -18.81 12.32 -3.94
CA ARG A 63 -19.44 11.45 -4.96
C ARG A 63 -18.50 11.09 -6.09
N ALA A 64 -17.79 12.07 -6.66
CA ALA A 64 -16.86 11.84 -7.76
C ALA A 64 -15.68 10.94 -7.35
N VAL A 65 -15.13 11.14 -6.15
CA VAL A 65 -14.07 10.32 -5.58
C VAL A 65 -14.58 8.90 -5.33
N ALA A 66 -15.78 8.75 -4.79
CA ALA A 66 -16.38 7.46 -4.49
C ALA A 66 -16.59 6.59 -5.73
N VAL A 67 -17.07 7.18 -6.85
CA VAL A 67 -17.16 6.49 -8.15
C VAL A 67 -15.78 5.97 -8.56
N ARG A 68 -14.77 6.82 -8.52
CA ARG A 68 -13.41 6.43 -8.91
C ARG A 68 -12.85 5.33 -8.05
N ILE A 69 -13.01 5.42 -6.72
CA ILE A 69 -12.56 4.38 -5.80
C ILE A 69 -13.28 3.06 -6.06
N ALA A 70 -14.60 3.06 -6.29
CA ALA A 70 -15.35 1.84 -6.59
C ALA A 70 -14.83 1.12 -7.85
N ASP A 71 -14.53 1.89 -8.91
CA ASP A 71 -13.99 1.35 -10.15
C ASP A 71 -12.57 0.79 -9.99
N ASP A 72 -11.71 1.50 -9.26
CA ASP A 72 -10.34 1.06 -8.99
C ASP A 72 -10.32 -0.21 -8.12
N GLN A 73 -11.21 -0.28 -7.11
CA GLN A 73 -11.37 -1.46 -6.27
C GLN A 73 -11.83 -2.69 -7.06
N ALA A 74 -12.74 -2.53 -8.02
CA ALA A 74 -13.16 -3.63 -8.87
C ALA A 74 -11.98 -4.18 -9.71
N ARG A 75 -11.11 -3.30 -10.22
CA ARG A 75 -9.90 -3.71 -10.95
C ARG A 75 -8.89 -4.40 -10.03
N LEU A 76 -8.69 -3.86 -8.83
CA LEU A 76 -7.79 -4.45 -7.83
C LEU A 76 -8.26 -5.85 -7.41
N ASP A 77 -9.56 -6.07 -7.22
CA ASP A 77 -10.14 -7.37 -6.87
C ASP A 77 -9.90 -8.42 -7.97
N VAL A 78 -9.97 -8.03 -9.25
CA VAL A 78 -9.63 -8.93 -10.37
C VAL A 78 -8.15 -9.33 -10.32
N ALA A 79 -7.25 -8.37 -10.13
CA ALA A 79 -5.82 -8.63 -10.03
C ALA A 79 -5.49 -9.49 -8.80
N LEU A 80 -6.11 -9.21 -7.66
CA LEU A 80 -5.95 -9.97 -6.41
C LEU A 80 -6.35 -11.45 -6.59
N ARG A 81 -7.51 -11.71 -7.21
CA ARG A 81 -7.96 -13.09 -7.48
C ARG A 81 -6.98 -13.82 -8.40
N ALA A 82 -6.53 -13.16 -9.45
CA ALA A 82 -5.58 -13.76 -10.39
C ALA A 82 -4.26 -14.18 -9.71
N VAL A 83 -3.76 -13.38 -8.75
CA VAL A 83 -2.58 -13.74 -7.96
C VAL A 83 -2.90 -14.88 -6.99
N ALA A 84 -4.01 -14.82 -6.27
CA ALA A 84 -4.42 -15.84 -5.33
C ALA A 84 -4.63 -17.20 -6.02
N ASP A 85 -5.23 -17.23 -7.21
CA ASP A 85 -5.45 -18.43 -8.01
C ASP A 85 -4.11 -19.07 -8.44
N ARG A 86 -3.15 -18.26 -8.93
CA ARG A 86 -1.80 -18.75 -9.29
C ARG A 86 -1.06 -19.36 -8.09
N LEU A 87 -1.24 -18.77 -6.93
CA LEU A 87 -0.57 -19.18 -5.69
C LEU A 87 -1.38 -20.22 -4.88
N ALA A 88 -2.51 -20.66 -5.39
CA ALA A 88 -3.45 -21.58 -4.72
C ALA A 88 -3.84 -21.10 -3.30
N ILE A 89 -4.05 -19.78 -3.14
CA ILE A 89 -4.46 -19.17 -1.87
C ILE A 89 -5.97 -18.99 -1.83
N THR A 90 -6.60 -19.51 -0.77
CA THR A 90 -8.01 -19.27 -0.51
C THR A 90 -8.20 -17.88 0.09
N LEU A 91 -8.96 -17.02 -0.59
CA LEU A 91 -9.29 -15.67 -0.13
C LEU A 91 -10.52 -15.67 0.79
N PRO A 92 -10.62 -14.73 1.74
CA PRO A 92 -11.82 -14.52 2.55
C PRO A 92 -13.04 -14.24 1.68
N ALA A 93 -14.19 -14.76 2.08
CA ALA A 93 -15.47 -14.54 1.39
C ALA A 93 -16.32 -13.42 2.04
N VAL A 94 -15.95 -13.00 3.25
CA VAL A 94 -16.69 -11.99 4.04
C VAL A 94 -15.74 -10.94 4.60
N PRO A 95 -16.21 -9.70 4.80
CA PRO A 95 -15.45 -8.68 5.52
C PRO A 95 -15.19 -9.10 6.96
N THR A 96 -14.24 -8.44 7.61
CA THR A 96 -14.01 -8.58 9.05
C THR A 96 -15.23 -8.10 9.84
N GLU A 97 -15.31 -8.48 11.13
CA GLU A 97 -16.36 -7.98 12.03
C GLU A 97 -16.32 -6.45 12.14
N GLN A 98 -15.13 -5.89 12.21
CA GLN A 98 -14.93 -4.45 12.26
C GLN A 98 -15.46 -3.75 11.00
N GLU A 99 -15.13 -4.27 9.82
CA GLU A 99 -15.59 -3.72 8.54
C GLU A 99 -17.12 -3.84 8.38
N ARG A 100 -17.73 -4.91 8.90
CA ARG A 100 -19.20 -5.03 8.95
C ARG A 100 -19.85 -3.98 9.85
N ARG A 101 -19.25 -3.71 11.03
CA ARG A 101 -19.73 -2.63 11.91
C ARG A 101 -19.65 -1.28 11.20
N TRP A 102 -18.51 -0.99 10.56
CA TRP A 102 -18.33 0.25 9.80
C TRP A 102 -19.35 0.42 8.66
N ALA A 103 -19.63 -0.66 7.94
CA ALA A 103 -20.66 -0.63 6.90
C ALA A 103 -22.06 -0.34 7.48
N GLY A 104 -22.38 -0.91 8.65
CA GLY A 104 -23.62 -0.66 9.37
C GLY A 104 -23.74 0.79 9.85
N GLU A 105 -22.70 1.32 10.49
CA GLU A 105 -22.63 2.72 10.94
C GLU A 105 -22.78 3.69 9.76
N LEU A 106 -22.00 3.50 8.70
CA LEU A 106 -22.07 4.32 7.50
C LEU A 106 -23.46 4.31 6.85
N SER A 107 -24.15 3.16 6.88
CA SER A 107 -25.52 3.05 6.35
C SER A 107 -26.53 3.86 7.14
N GLY A 108 -26.30 4.05 8.44
CA GLY A 108 -27.13 4.85 9.33
C GLY A 108 -26.89 6.36 9.25
N ASP A 109 -25.71 6.77 8.76
CA ASP A 109 -25.35 8.18 8.63
C ASP A 109 -25.98 8.84 7.40
N SER A 110 -26.07 10.17 7.42
CA SER A 110 -26.58 10.99 6.31
C SER A 110 -25.92 12.38 6.28
N GLY A 111 -26.04 13.06 5.14
CA GLY A 111 -25.54 14.43 4.98
C GLY A 111 -24.02 14.53 5.20
N ASP A 112 -23.58 15.61 5.84
CA ASP A 112 -22.17 15.88 6.10
C ASP A 112 -21.52 14.86 7.05
N ALA A 113 -22.29 14.24 7.94
CA ALA A 113 -21.81 13.18 8.83
C ALA A 113 -21.41 11.94 8.02
N PHE A 114 -22.27 11.52 7.10
CA PHE A 114 -21.97 10.44 6.15
C PHE A 114 -20.71 10.73 5.32
N ASP A 115 -20.61 11.94 4.75
CA ASP A 115 -19.49 12.33 3.90
C ASP A 115 -18.16 12.26 4.67
N ARG A 116 -18.12 12.80 5.91
CA ARG A 116 -16.93 12.72 6.78
C ARG A 116 -16.62 11.29 7.21
N ALA A 117 -17.62 10.53 7.62
CA ALA A 117 -17.42 9.14 8.05
C ALA A 117 -16.83 8.30 6.91
N TYR A 118 -17.36 8.41 5.70
CA TYR A 118 -16.85 7.73 4.51
C TYR A 118 -15.39 8.09 4.23
N VAL A 119 -15.09 9.39 4.14
CA VAL A 119 -13.74 9.87 3.78
C VAL A 119 -12.71 9.45 4.83
N ASN A 120 -12.98 9.69 6.11
CA ASN A 120 -11.99 9.47 7.16
C ASN A 120 -11.77 7.98 7.43
N ARG A 121 -12.81 7.15 7.35
CA ARG A 121 -12.69 5.72 7.53
C ARG A 121 -11.88 5.06 6.41
N LEU A 122 -12.21 5.36 5.15
CA LEU A 122 -11.42 4.84 4.03
C LEU A 122 -9.97 5.35 4.04
N ARG A 123 -9.77 6.62 4.44
CA ARG A 123 -8.42 7.16 4.54
C ARG A 123 -7.57 6.41 5.57
N ALA A 124 -8.13 6.12 6.73
CA ALA A 124 -7.46 5.33 7.76
C ALA A 124 -7.09 3.92 7.26
N GLU A 125 -8.03 3.23 6.63
CA GLU A 125 -7.83 1.90 6.06
C GLU A 125 -6.75 1.90 4.95
N TYR A 126 -6.80 2.85 4.02
CA TYR A 126 -5.77 2.93 2.97
C TYR A 126 -4.38 3.27 3.54
N GLY A 127 -4.30 4.03 4.62
CA GLY A 127 -3.05 4.26 5.33
C GLY A 127 -2.44 2.96 5.86
N SER A 128 -3.26 2.13 6.52
CA SER A 128 -2.85 0.81 7.02
C SER A 128 -2.46 -0.15 5.89
N LEU A 129 -3.28 -0.22 4.83
CA LEU A 129 -3.00 -1.07 3.67
C LEU A 129 -1.75 -0.65 2.91
N PHE A 130 -1.48 0.66 2.79
CA PHE A 130 -0.26 1.19 2.20
C PHE A 130 0.98 0.73 2.96
N GLY A 131 0.96 0.80 4.30
CA GLY A 131 2.05 0.31 5.15
C GLY A 131 2.31 -1.18 4.92
N LEU A 132 1.27 -2.01 5.09
CA LEU A 132 1.36 -3.46 4.90
C LEU A 132 1.84 -3.84 3.48
N ALA A 133 1.30 -3.20 2.44
CA ALA A 133 1.70 -3.49 1.06
C ALA A 133 3.16 -3.08 0.79
N SER A 134 3.63 -1.97 1.38
CA SER A 134 5.01 -1.52 1.28
C SER A 134 5.98 -2.50 1.93
N ASP A 135 5.65 -3.00 3.12
CA ASP A 135 6.45 -3.98 3.85
C ASP A 135 6.53 -5.30 3.10
N VAL A 136 5.40 -5.81 2.61
CA VAL A 136 5.37 -7.04 1.79
C VAL A 136 6.15 -6.84 0.50
N ARG A 137 5.99 -5.73 -0.21
CA ARG A 137 6.75 -5.43 -1.43
C ARG A 137 8.26 -5.48 -1.20
N ALA A 138 8.72 -4.97 -0.07
CA ALA A 138 10.13 -4.94 0.29
C ALA A 138 10.67 -6.31 0.74
N GLY A 139 9.84 -7.11 1.43
CA GLY A 139 10.26 -8.34 2.11
C GLY A 139 9.92 -9.64 1.41
N THR A 140 8.93 -9.68 0.52
CA THR A 140 8.50 -10.92 -0.14
C THR A 140 9.59 -11.50 -1.08
N ARG A 141 9.63 -12.83 -1.16
CA ARG A 141 10.50 -13.57 -2.08
C ARG A 141 9.77 -14.03 -3.34
N ASP A 142 8.45 -13.88 -3.35
CA ASP A 142 7.60 -14.26 -4.49
C ASP A 142 7.42 -13.04 -5.42
N ASP A 143 7.72 -13.20 -6.70
CA ASP A 143 7.70 -12.11 -7.68
C ASP A 143 6.26 -11.69 -8.05
N ASP A 144 5.30 -12.63 -8.06
CA ASP A 144 3.89 -12.32 -8.29
C ASP A 144 3.32 -11.50 -7.15
N VAL A 145 3.63 -11.87 -5.90
CA VAL A 145 3.24 -11.10 -4.72
C VAL A 145 3.90 -9.72 -4.73
N ARG A 146 5.18 -9.63 -5.09
CA ARG A 146 5.90 -8.36 -5.16
C ARG A 146 5.27 -7.40 -6.16
N ALA A 147 4.96 -7.90 -7.37
CA ALA A 147 4.31 -7.11 -8.42
C ALA A 147 2.91 -6.65 -7.98
N PHE A 148 2.15 -7.54 -7.33
CA PHE A 148 0.82 -7.20 -6.80
C PHE A 148 0.90 -6.22 -5.64
N ALA A 149 1.85 -6.38 -4.71
CA ALA A 149 2.07 -5.44 -3.61
C ALA A 149 2.42 -4.04 -4.12
N GLN A 150 3.20 -3.91 -5.21
CA GLN A 150 3.42 -2.62 -5.86
C GLN A 150 2.10 -2.01 -6.36
N THR A 151 1.25 -2.81 -7.02
CA THR A 151 -0.07 -2.34 -7.46
C THR A 151 -0.94 -1.88 -6.29
N ALA A 152 -0.89 -2.59 -5.16
CA ALA A 152 -1.61 -2.22 -3.95
C ALA A 152 -1.08 -0.91 -3.32
N VAL A 153 0.26 -0.71 -3.31
CA VAL A 153 0.90 0.54 -2.87
C VAL A 153 0.40 1.71 -3.72
N ASP A 154 0.50 1.59 -5.05
CA ASP A 154 0.13 2.67 -5.97
C ASP A 154 -1.37 3.01 -5.87
N THR A 155 -2.21 1.98 -5.76
CA THR A 155 -3.67 2.14 -5.59
C THR A 155 -3.99 2.83 -4.27
N SER A 156 -3.40 2.38 -3.16
CA SER A 156 -3.63 2.98 -1.83
C SER A 156 -3.20 4.44 -1.78
N LEU A 157 -2.03 4.77 -2.33
CA LEU A 157 -1.54 6.15 -2.40
C LEU A 157 -2.44 7.03 -3.26
N GLY A 158 -2.89 6.53 -4.42
CA GLY A 158 -3.85 7.21 -5.28
C GLY A 158 -5.17 7.50 -4.57
N HIS A 159 -5.69 6.51 -3.81
CA HIS A 159 -6.94 6.69 -3.06
C HIS A 159 -6.78 7.64 -1.88
N LEU A 160 -5.66 7.63 -1.16
CA LEU A 160 -5.35 8.63 -0.13
C LEU A 160 -5.40 10.04 -0.72
N THR A 161 -4.73 10.27 -1.86
CA THR A 161 -4.73 11.55 -2.55
C THR A 161 -6.14 11.98 -2.98
N LEU A 162 -6.96 11.05 -3.49
CA LEU A 162 -8.35 11.32 -3.86
C LEU A 162 -9.18 11.71 -2.65
N LEU A 163 -9.09 10.99 -1.54
CA LEU A 163 -9.84 11.27 -0.31
C LEU A 163 -9.43 12.62 0.31
N GLU A 164 -8.12 12.93 0.33
CA GLU A 164 -7.62 14.23 0.79
C GLU A 164 -8.12 15.40 -0.07
N SER A 165 -8.29 15.18 -1.37
CA SER A 165 -8.82 16.19 -2.29
C SER A 165 -10.28 16.58 -2.03
N THR A 166 -10.99 15.85 -1.16
CA THR A 166 -12.36 16.19 -0.74
C THR A 166 -12.42 17.36 0.25
N GLY A 167 -11.31 17.67 0.93
CA GLY A 167 -11.22 18.66 1.99
C GLY A 167 -11.88 18.22 3.32
N LEU A 168 -12.33 16.97 3.42
CA LEU A 168 -12.96 16.41 4.64
C LEU A 168 -12.03 15.47 5.42
N ALA A 169 -10.80 15.26 4.93
CA ALA A 169 -9.82 14.40 5.58
C ALA A 169 -9.29 15.03 6.87
N GLU A 170 -9.39 14.32 7.98
CA GLU A 170 -8.91 14.75 9.29
C GLU A 170 -7.54 14.13 9.58
N THR A 171 -6.58 14.93 10.04
CA THR A 171 -5.21 14.48 10.33
C THR A 171 -5.17 13.38 11.39
N THR A 172 -6.11 13.42 12.34
CA THR A 172 -6.22 12.46 13.46
C THR A 172 -6.62 11.05 13.00
N SER A 173 -7.29 10.91 11.86
CA SER A 173 -7.79 9.61 11.37
C SER A 173 -6.69 8.60 11.03
N LEU A 174 -5.46 9.05 10.75
CA LEU A 174 -4.30 8.16 10.52
C LEU A 174 -3.73 7.60 11.83
N LEU A 175 -3.92 8.29 12.95
CA LEU A 175 -3.40 7.86 14.24
C LEU A 175 -4.29 6.80 14.92
N VAL A 176 -5.58 6.81 14.66
CA VAL A 176 -6.54 5.85 15.24
C VAL A 176 -6.30 4.44 14.72
N SER A 177 -5.96 4.27 13.44
CA SER A 177 -5.68 2.94 12.87
C SER A 177 -4.44 2.28 13.47
N ALA A 178 -3.45 3.05 13.91
CA ALA A 178 -2.25 2.51 14.56
C ALA A 178 -2.53 1.96 15.98
N THR A 179 -3.64 2.35 16.61
CA THR A 179 -3.97 1.98 18.00
C THR A 179 -4.95 0.81 18.07
N GLU A 180 -5.75 0.56 17.03
CA GLU A 180 -6.74 -0.53 17.01
C GLU A 180 -6.16 -1.90 16.60
N ASP A 181 -5.02 -1.95 15.91
CA ASP A 181 -4.35 -3.19 15.51
C ASP A 181 -3.48 -3.82 16.63
N ASP A 182 -3.47 -3.25 17.85
CA ASP A 182 -2.57 -3.62 18.95
C ASP A 182 -3.03 -4.86 19.77
N THR A 183 -3.59 -5.86 19.11
CA THR A 183 -3.75 -7.22 19.69
C THR A 183 -2.61 -8.17 19.31
N LEU A 184 -1.58 -7.68 18.60
CA LEU A 184 -0.38 -8.44 18.28
C LEU A 184 0.85 -7.85 18.99
N GLY A 185 1.15 -8.38 20.18
CA GLY A 185 2.46 -8.39 20.83
C GLY A 185 3.12 -7.01 21.10
N GLY A 186 3.03 -6.55 22.34
CA GLY A 186 3.61 -5.29 22.82
C GLY A 186 5.15 -5.21 22.73
N GLY A 187 5.69 -4.99 21.54
CA GLY A 187 7.13 -4.78 21.30
C GLY A 187 7.47 -3.64 20.33
N ASP A 188 6.59 -3.34 19.38
CA ASP A 188 6.95 -2.47 18.25
C ASP A 188 6.45 -1.02 18.32
N LEU A 189 5.64 -0.66 19.33
CA LEU A 189 5.10 0.70 19.48
C LEU A 189 6.15 1.78 19.75
N ALA A 190 7.30 1.40 20.33
CA ALA A 190 8.37 2.34 20.64
C ALA A 190 9.14 2.82 19.39
N LEU A 191 9.18 2.02 18.31
CA LEU A 191 9.91 2.34 17.08
C LEU A 191 9.10 3.27 16.15
N GLY A 192 7.79 3.08 16.04
CA GLY A 192 6.92 3.90 15.17
C GLY A 192 6.80 5.35 15.65
N ALA A 193 6.63 5.57 16.95
CA ALA A 193 6.56 6.92 17.54
C ALA A 193 7.89 7.67 17.45
N ALA A 194 9.02 6.95 17.54
CA ALA A 194 10.36 7.55 17.40
C ALA A 194 10.62 8.03 15.96
N PHE A 195 10.10 7.35 14.94
CA PHE A 195 10.32 7.73 13.53
C PHE A 195 9.56 9.01 13.15
N VAL A 196 8.31 9.17 13.63
CA VAL A 196 7.51 10.39 13.38
C VAL A 196 8.12 11.59 14.10
N ALA A 197 8.61 11.42 15.33
CA ALA A 197 9.28 12.49 16.08
C ALA A 197 10.61 12.89 15.43
N PHE A 198 11.39 11.93 14.91
CA PHE A 198 12.66 12.20 14.25
C PHE A 198 12.48 12.94 12.92
N ALA A 199 11.47 12.58 12.11
CA ALA A 199 11.15 13.28 10.86
C ALA A 199 10.75 14.75 11.10
N ALA A 200 9.94 15.03 12.13
CA ALA A 200 9.52 16.38 12.49
C ALA A 200 10.70 17.25 12.96
N VAL A 201 11.61 16.69 13.76
CA VAL A 201 12.80 17.40 14.27
C VAL A 201 13.80 17.67 13.14
N ALA A 202 14.01 16.72 12.23
CA ALA A 202 14.91 16.90 11.08
C ALA A 202 14.41 17.98 10.12
N THR A 203 13.11 18.03 9.85
CA THR A 203 12.49 19.05 8.97
C THR A 203 12.56 20.42 9.60
N PHE A 204 12.32 20.55 10.91
CA PHE A 204 12.40 21.83 11.61
C PHE A 204 13.86 22.33 11.74
N GLY A 205 14.81 21.44 11.94
CA GLY A 205 16.24 21.75 11.96
C GLY A 205 16.74 22.27 10.61
N LEU A 206 16.33 21.62 9.50
CA LEU A 206 16.71 22.01 8.14
C LEU A 206 16.14 23.39 7.75
N LEU A 207 14.90 23.69 8.14
CA LEU A 207 14.26 24.99 7.92
C LEU A 207 14.95 26.12 8.71
N ARG A 208 15.48 25.85 9.91
CA ARG A 208 16.26 26.84 10.67
C ARG A 208 17.65 27.11 10.09
N LEU A 209 18.29 26.10 9.48
CA LEU A 209 19.60 26.25 8.86
C LEU A 209 19.53 27.08 7.56
N LEU A 210 18.44 26.96 6.82
CA LEU A 210 18.23 27.67 5.54
C LEU A 210 17.63 29.08 5.73
N GLY A 211 17.14 29.41 6.93
CA GLY A 211 16.37 30.62 7.22
C GLY A 211 17.11 31.76 7.96
N THR A 212 18.46 31.81 8.00
CA THR A 212 19.17 32.95 8.58
C THR A 212 19.37 34.04 7.54
N PRO A 213 18.53 35.12 7.57
CA PRO A 213 18.81 36.31 6.76
C PRO A 213 20.00 37.08 7.36
N GLY A 214 21.01 37.32 6.53
CA GLY A 214 22.18 38.10 6.89
C GLY A 214 21.80 39.49 7.42
N ARG A 215 22.27 39.77 8.61
CA ARG A 215 22.18 41.11 9.23
C ARG A 215 23.02 42.06 8.41
N THR A 216 22.42 42.95 7.60
CA THR A 216 23.06 44.12 7.02
C THR A 216 23.29 45.18 8.10
N GLN A 217 24.55 45.46 8.41
CA GLN A 217 24.96 46.57 9.25
C GLN A 217 24.70 47.92 8.54
N PRO A 218 24.16 48.91 9.20
CA PRO A 218 24.07 50.28 8.66
C PRO A 218 25.45 50.97 8.72
N ARG A 219 25.92 51.40 7.57
CA ARG A 219 27.16 52.19 7.41
C ARG A 219 26.85 53.63 7.74
N THR A 220 27.35 54.13 8.91
CA THR A 220 27.35 55.55 9.25
C THR A 220 28.36 56.28 8.36
N ARG A 221 27.89 57.28 7.59
CA ARG A 221 28.72 58.30 6.94
C ARG A 221 28.99 59.43 7.94
N ARG A 222 30.24 59.75 8.08
CA ARG A 222 30.74 61.13 8.37
C ARG A 222 31.26 61.77 7.08
#